data_cb8b2fcce60c24e238b75bd6f2194e6a
#
_entry.id   cb8b2fcce60c24e238b75bd6f2194e6a
#
_cell.length_a   1.000
_cell.length_b   1.000
_cell.length_c   1.000
_cell.angle_alpha   90.00
_cell.angle_beta   90.00
_cell.angle_gamma   90.00
#
_symmetry.space_group_name_H-M   'P 1'
#
loop_
_entity.id
_entity.type
_entity.pdbx_description
1 polymer ?
#
loop_
_entity_poly.entity_id
_entity_poly.type
_entity_poly.pdbx_seq_one_letter_code
_entity_poly.pdbx_strand_id
1 'polypeptide(L)'
;DMGRQAARYRERRALPAGDAAHVHAPTGGQGLNIGVQDAVNLGWKLAQVVRGTSPSTLLDTYQAERHPIAARVLKLTMAQVALMRGDERTMALRENVQELLAMDQPRKRYGAMMSGLDIRYDFGEGHALLGRRMPDLDVVTADGPRRVSTLLQEARPVFLNLGEPSRFDIGAWTDRV
;
A
#
# COMPACT_ATOMS: atom_id res chain seq x y z
N ASP A 1 -16.99 -6.02 18.66
CA ASP A 1 -16.10 -5.72 17.54
C ASP A 1 -15.53 -4.32 17.68
N MET A 2 -14.24 -4.25 17.98
CA MET A 2 -13.62 -2.94 18.17
C MET A 2 -12.47 -2.80 17.18
N GLY A 3 -12.73 -2.08 16.06
CA GLY A 3 -11.65 -1.57 15.23
C GLY A 3 -10.87 -0.53 16.03
N ARG A 4 -9.56 -0.71 16.10
CA ARG A 4 -8.64 0.20 16.80
C ARG A 4 -7.44 0.47 15.93
N GLN A 5 -6.93 1.70 15.99
CA GLN A 5 -5.70 2.10 15.36
C GLN A 5 -4.84 2.88 16.35
N ALA A 6 -3.55 2.58 16.39
CA ALA A 6 -2.60 3.37 17.13
C ALA A 6 -2.56 4.80 16.58
N ALA A 7 -2.58 5.79 17.47
CA ALA A 7 -2.52 7.20 17.06
C ALA A 7 -1.18 7.53 16.38
N ARG A 8 -0.13 6.82 16.75
CA ARG A 8 1.23 6.98 16.20
C ARG A 8 1.82 5.63 15.85
N TYR A 9 2.48 5.56 14.69
CA TYR A 9 3.24 4.39 14.22
C TYR A 9 4.74 4.51 14.52
N ARG A 10 5.12 5.61 15.14
CA ARG A 10 6.46 5.80 15.70
C ARG A 10 6.38 6.59 17.00
N GLU A 11 6.96 6.04 18.05
CA GLU A 11 7.22 6.75 19.30
C GLU A 11 8.64 6.41 19.75
N ARG A 12 9.57 7.35 19.57
CA ARG A 12 11.01 7.15 19.83
C ARG A 12 11.56 5.93 19.05
N ARG A 13 11.77 4.80 19.72
CA ARG A 13 12.29 3.54 19.17
C ARG A 13 11.22 2.45 19.04
N ALA A 14 10.01 2.73 19.43
CA ALA A 14 8.87 1.81 19.26
C ALA A 14 8.19 2.09 17.92
N LEU A 15 7.97 1.04 17.15
CA LEU A 15 7.38 1.07 15.80
C LEU A 15 6.35 -0.07 15.71
N PRO A 16 5.10 0.15 16.10
CA PRO A 16 4.04 -0.86 15.97
C PRO A 16 3.74 -1.13 14.48
N ALA A 17 3.48 -2.41 14.16
CA ALA A 17 3.11 -2.86 12.82
C ALA A 17 2.04 -3.96 12.92
N GLY A 18 1.25 -4.14 11.86
CA GLY A 18 0.18 -5.13 11.83
C GLY A 18 -0.82 -4.93 12.95
N ASP A 19 -1.26 -6.00 13.59
CA ASP A 19 -2.29 -5.97 14.64
C ASP A 19 -1.91 -5.11 15.86
N ALA A 20 -0.62 -4.90 16.11
CA ALA A 20 -0.15 -3.96 17.14
C ALA A 20 -0.41 -2.50 16.78
N ALA A 21 -0.48 -2.17 15.49
CA ALA A 21 -0.75 -0.83 14.98
C ALA A 21 -2.23 -0.60 14.64
N HIS A 22 -2.92 -1.64 14.18
CA HIS A 22 -4.33 -1.58 13.75
C HIS A 22 -4.98 -2.96 13.85
N VAL A 23 -6.11 -3.02 14.51
CA VAL A 23 -6.90 -4.25 14.64
C VAL A 23 -8.34 -3.97 14.21
N HIS A 24 -8.94 -4.89 13.50
CA HIS A 24 -10.32 -4.80 13.02
C HIS A 24 -10.96 -6.18 12.88
N ALA A 25 -12.27 -6.20 12.67
CA ALA A 25 -12.98 -7.46 12.37
C ALA A 25 -12.36 -8.14 11.14
N PRO A 26 -12.24 -9.47 11.10
CA PRO A 26 -11.60 -10.23 10.01
C PRO A 26 -12.41 -10.22 8.69
N THR A 27 -13.31 -9.27 8.54
CA THR A 27 -14.19 -9.12 7.39
C THR A 27 -13.35 -8.73 6.15
N GLY A 28 -13.53 -9.47 5.07
CA GLY A 28 -12.82 -9.20 3.81
C GLY A 28 -11.35 -9.64 3.78
N GLY A 29 -10.82 -10.29 4.83
CA GLY A 29 -9.48 -10.90 4.83
C GLY A 29 -8.31 -9.93 4.70
N GLN A 30 -8.48 -8.65 5.02
CA GLN A 30 -7.47 -7.63 4.77
C GLN A 30 -6.40 -7.50 5.87
N GLY A 31 -6.67 -7.96 7.10
CA GLY A 31 -5.77 -7.74 8.25
C GLY A 31 -4.35 -8.23 8.03
N LEU A 32 -4.19 -9.49 7.64
CA LEU A 32 -2.86 -10.04 7.34
C LEU A 32 -2.16 -9.27 6.23
N ASN A 33 -2.89 -8.93 5.16
CA ASN A 33 -2.32 -8.27 3.99
C ASN A 33 -1.78 -6.87 4.31
N ILE A 34 -2.51 -6.07 5.10
CA ILE A 34 -2.00 -4.74 5.50
C ILE A 34 -0.85 -4.85 6.50
N GLY A 35 -0.85 -5.88 7.37
CA GLY A 35 0.27 -6.17 8.27
C GLY A 35 1.55 -6.55 7.51
N VAL A 36 1.44 -7.39 6.47
CA VAL A 36 2.56 -7.70 5.57
C VAL A 36 3.08 -6.45 4.86
N GLN A 37 2.19 -5.59 4.36
CA GLN A 37 2.59 -4.34 3.74
C GLN A 37 3.28 -3.39 4.73
N ASP A 38 2.86 -3.36 5.99
CA ASP A 38 3.55 -2.60 7.04
C ASP A 38 4.97 -3.14 7.27
N ALA A 39 5.11 -4.45 7.39
CA ALA A 39 6.40 -5.10 7.59
C ALA A 39 7.37 -4.82 6.42
N VAL A 40 6.87 -4.91 5.18
CA VAL A 40 7.68 -4.59 3.98
C VAL A 40 8.06 -3.12 3.96
N ASN A 41 7.10 -2.21 4.22
CA ASN A 41 7.36 -0.77 4.22
C ASN A 41 8.35 -0.35 5.31
N LEU A 42 8.23 -0.91 6.51
CA LEU A 42 9.11 -0.61 7.64
C LEU A 42 10.47 -1.28 7.51
N GLY A 43 10.53 -2.52 7.03
CA GLY A 43 11.72 -3.36 7.07
C GLY A 43 12.92 -2.74 6.35
N TRP A 44 12.76 -2.29 5.11
CA TRP A 44 13.84 -1.68 4.35
C TRP A 44 14.28 -0.32 4.95
N LYS A 45 13.33 0.47 5.45
CA LYS A 45 13.61 1.76 6.11
C LYS A 45 14.42 1.55 7.38
N LEU A 46 14.00 0.57 8.19
CA LEU A 46 14.71 0.21 9.41
C LEU A 46 16.12 -0.31 9.11
N ALA A 47 16.28 -1.15 8.09
CA ALA A 47 17.57 -1.65 7.67
C ALA A 47 18.52 -0.52 7.27
N GLN A 48 18.06 0.47 6.50
CA GLN A 48 18.89 1.62 6.11
C GLN A 48 19.29 2.49 7.30
N VAL A 49 18.38 2.73 8.23
CA VAL A 49 18.68 3.52 9.43
C VAL A 49 19.64 2.79 10.36
N VAL A 50 19.47 1.49 10.57
CA VAL A 50 20.37 0.67 11.42
C VAL A 50 21.77 0.59 10.81
N ARG A 51 21.88 0.50 9.48
CA ARG A 51 23.17 0.50 8.77
C ARG A 51 23.82 1.89 8.68
N GLY A 52 23.13 2.94 9.11
CA GLY A 52 23.63 4.32 9.01
C GLY A 52 23.64 4.90 7.59
N THR A 53 23.00 4.23 6.61
CA THR A 53 22.91 4.68 5.21
C THR A 53 21.81 5.71 4.98
N SER A 54 20.90 5.88 5.95
CA SER A 54 19.84 6.89 5.92
C SER A 54 19.60 7.48 7.31
N PRO A 55 19.17 8.75 7.39
CA PRO A 55 18.85 9.40 8.64
C PRO A 55 17.63 8.77 9.32
N SER A 56 17.54 8.88 10.64
CA SER A 56 16.42 8.31 11.41
C SER A 56 15.04 8.89 11.02
N THR A 57 15.02 10.07 10.42
CA THR A 57 13.79 10.70 9.89
C THR A 57 13.13 9.89 8.77
N LEU A 58 13.86 8.98 8.12
CA LEU A 58 13.26 8.05 7.16
C LEU A 58 12.16 7.21 7.81
N LEU A 59 12.26 6.89 9.10
CA LEU A 59 11.22 6.12 9.81
C LEU A 59 9.93 6.91 10.04
N ASP A 60 9.94 8.24 9.93
CA ASP A 60 8.72 9.06 10.05
C ASP A 60 7.81 8.87 8.84
N THR A 61 8.39 8.55 7.68
CA THR A 61 7.63 8.25 6.46
C THR A 61 6.78 6.98 6.60
N TYR A 62 7.15 6.05 7.48
CA TYR A 62 6.35 4.87 7.76
C TYR A 62 4.94 5.23 8.25
N GLN A 63 4.84 6.15 9.21
CA GLN A 63 3.53 6.65 9.66
C GLN A 63 2.79 7.39 8.55
N ALA A 64 3.47 8.29 7.84
CA ALA A 64 2.84 9.08 6.77
C ALA A 64 2.25 8.19 5.66
N GLU A 65 2.93 7.11 5.32
CA GLU A 65 2.52 6.19 4.27
C GLU A 65 1.49 5.16 4.75
N ARG A 66 1.65 4.59 5.96
CA ARG A 66 0.86 3.42 6.38
C ARG A 66 -0.36 3.76 7.23
N HIS A 67 -0.28 4.78 8.09
CA HIS A 67 -1.40 5.17 8.96
C HIS A 67 -2.69 5.53 8.18
N PRO A 68 -2.66 6.32 7.09
CA PRO A 68 -3.86 6.63 6.32
C PRO A 68 -4.47 5.39 5.64
N ILE A 69 -3.62 4.45 5.20
CA ILE A 69 -4.07 3.21 4.56
C ILE A 69 -4.82 2.33 5.56
N ALA A 70 -4.26 2.12 6.74
CA ALA A 70 -4.93 1.36 7.79
C ALA A 70 -6.25 2.03 8.23
N ALA A 71 -6.28 3.36 8.39
CA ALA A 71 -7.51 4.10 8.70
C ALA A 71 -8.62 3.85 7.67
N ARG A 72 -8.24 3.81 6.38
CA ARG A 72 -9.18 3.50 5.28
C ARG A 72 -9.70 2.07 5.38
N VAL A 73 -8.84 1.09 5.64
CA VAL A 73 -9.24 -0.31 5.79
C VAL A 73 -10.16 -0.47 7.00
N LEU A 74 -9.88 0.17 8.12
CA LEU A 74 -10.76 0.14 9.29
C LEU A 74 -12.16 0.68 8.97
N LYS A 75 -12.26 1.79 8.25
CA LYS A 75 -13.56 2.34 7.81
C LYS A 75 -14.31 1.36 6.89
N LEU A 76 -13.59 0.74 5.96
CA LEU A 76 -14.17 -0.24 5.04
C LEU A 76 -14.71 -1.46 5.77
N THR A 77 -13.94 -2.04 6.69
CA THR A 77 -14.38 -3.21 7.48
C THR A 77 -15.52 -2.86 8.42
N MET A 78 -15.54 -1.65 9.01
CA MET A 78 -16.69 -1.17 9.79
C MET A 78 -17.96 -1.10 8.95
N ALA A 79 -17.88 -0.58 7.72
CA ALA A 79 -19.02 -0.51 6.81
C ALA A 79 -19.51 -1.93 6.43
N GLN A 80 -18.58 -2.85 6.16
CA GLN A 80 -18.93 -4.25 5.87
C GLN A 80 -19.65 -4.92 7.05
N VAL A 81 -19.14 -4.74 8.28
CA VAL A 81 -19.80 -5.27 9.50
C VAL A 81 -21.19 -4.66 9.68
N ALA A 82 -21.36 -3.37 9.42
CA ALA A 82 -22.67 -2.72 9.49
C ALA A 82 -23.67 -3.34 8.49
N LEU A 83 -23.22 -3.67 7.28
CA LEU A 83 -24.04 -4.32 6.26
C LEU A 83 -24.37 -5.81 6.57
N MET A 84 -23.72 -6.42 7.56
CA MET A 84 -24.02 -7.81 7.98
C MET A 84 -25.24 -7.91 8.91
N ARG A 85 -25.77 -6.81 9.40
CA ARG A 85 -26.96 -6.82 10.26
C ARG A 85 -28.17 -7.34 9.50
N GLY A 86 -29.04 -8.06 10.22
CA GLY A 86 -30.26 -8.68 9.66
C GLY A 86 -31.52 -7.85 9.79
N ASP A 87 -31.43 -6.58 10.23
CA ASP A 87 -32.61 -5.73 10.33
C ASP A 87 -33.07 -5.24 8.94
N GLU A 88 -34.36 -4.94 8.82
CA GLU A 88 -35.01 -4.57 7.57
C GLU A 88 -34.35 -3.35 6.87
N ARG A 89 -33.91 -2.37 7.66
CA ARG A 89 -33.25 -1.16 7.10
C ARG A 89 -31.90 -1.49 6.50
N THR A 90 -31.14 -2.34 7.18
CA THR A 90 -29.83 -2.80 6.68
C THR A 90 -29.99 -3.66 5.42
N MET A 91 -31.05 -4.50 5.37
CA MET A 91 -31.35 -5.29 4.18
C MET A 91 -31.66 -4.40 2.98
N ALA A 92 -32.53 -3.41 3.14
CA ALA A 92 -32.83 -2.42 2.08
C ALA A 92 -31.59 -1.64 1.64
N LEU A 93 -30.73 -1.22 2.59
CA LEU A 93 -29.46 -0.57 2.25
C LEU A 93 -28.52 -1.48 1.46
N ARG A 94 -28.45 -2.77 1.83
CA ARG A 94 -27.63 -3.78 1.13
C ARG A 94 -28.08 -3.97 -0.31
N GLU A 95 -29.38 -4.02 -0.57
CA GLU A 95 -29.95 -4.12 -1.92
C GLU A 95 -29.52 -2.92 -2.77
N ASN A 96 -29.68 -1.70 -2.28
CA ASN A 96 -29.22 -0.49 -2.97
C ASN A 96 -27.70 -0.51 -3.24
N VAL A 97 -26.89 -0.94 -2.28
CA VAL A 97 -25.44 -1.07 -2.46
C VAL A 97 -25.10 -2.13 -3.51
N GLN A 98 -25.85 -3.24 -3.56
CA GLN A 98 -25.66 -4.29 -4.57
C GLN A 98 -25.97 -3.76 -5.98
N GLU A 99 -27.03 -2.98 -6.15
CA GLU A 99 -27.35 -2.32 -7.42
C GLU A 99 -26.23 -1.38 -7.87
N LEU A 100 -25.69 -0.58 -6.96
CA LEU A 100 -24.55 0.29 -7.27
C LEU A 100 -23.31 -0.51 -7.68
N LEU A 101 -23.01 -1.61 -6.98
CA LEU A 101 -21.87 -2.48 -7.29
C LEU A 101 -22.09 -3.35 -8.54
N ALA A 102 -23.31 -3.44 -9.08
CA ALA A 102 -23.53 -4.02 -10.39
C ALA A 102 -23.03 -3.13 -11.54
N MET A 103 -22.87 -1.83 -11.29
CA MET A 103 -22.29 -0.89 -12.25
C MET A 103 -20.75 -1.06 -12.32
N ASP A 104 -20.18 -0.89 -13.50
CA ASP A 104 -18.75 -1.11 -13.76
C ASP A 104 -17.82 -0.23 -12.92
N GLN A 105 -18.06 1.07 -12.88
CA GLN A 105 -17.17 2.00 -12.19
C GLN A 105 -17.17 1.83 -10.65
N PRO A 106 -18.32 1.76 -9.97
CA PRO A 106 -18.36 1.45 -8.53
C PRO A 106 -17.73 0.10 -8.20
N ARG A 107 -18.02 -0.94 -9.01
CA ARG A 107 -17.45 -2.28 -8.82
C ARG A 107 -15.93 -2.28 -8.93
N LYS A 108 -15.36 -1.68 -9.99
CA LYS A 108 -13.90 -1.56 -10.19
C LYS A 108 -13.25 -0.79 -9.04
N ARG A 109 -13.84 0.34 -8.63
CA ARG A 109 -13.34 1.14 -7.52
C ARG A 109 -13.35 0.37 -6.21
N TYR A 110 -14.46 -0.29 -5.89
CA TYR A 110 -14.60 -1.07 -4.67
C TYR A 110 -13.65 -2.28 -4.67
N GLY A 111 -13.54 -2.99 -5.79
CA GLY A 111 -12.60 -4.09 -5.98
C GLY A 111 -11.13 -3.66 -5.80
N ALA A 112 -10.75 -2.49 -6.32
CA ALA A 112 -9.42 -1.92 -6.14
C ALA A 112 -9.13 -1.57 -4.67
N MET A 113 -10.14 -1.04 -3.94
CA MET A 113 -10.04 -0.79 -2.49
C MET A 113 -9.88 -2.09 -1.70
N MET A 114 -10.64 -3.12 -2.04
CA MET A 114 -10.61 -4.42 -1.36
C MET A 114 -9.28 -5.17 -1.60
N SER A 115 -8.74 -5.08 -2.81
CA SER A 115 -7.47 -5.73 -3.19
C SER A 115 -6.23 -4.92 -2.77
N GLY A 116 -6.40 -3.64 -2.38
CA GLY A 116 -5.30 -2.73 -2.11
C GLY A 116 -4.53 -2.26 -3.35
N LEU A 117 -5.03 -2.56 -4.56
CA LEU A 117 -4.39 -2.13 -5.81
C LEU A 117 -4.49 -0.62 -6.06
N ASP A 118 -5.39 0.07 -5.38
CA ASP A 118 -5.57 1.52 -5.45
C ASP A 118 -4.73 2.29 -4.42
N ILE A 119 -3.91 1.62 -3.63
CA ILE A 119 -3.05 2.27 -2.65
C ILE A 119 -2.12 3.24 -3.36
N ARG A 120 -2.11 4.47 -2.85
CA ARG A 120 -1.20 5.53 -3.28
C ARG A 120 -0.62 6.22 -2.04
N TYR A 121 0.70 6.34 -2.01
CA TYR A 121 1.40 7.15 -1.02
C TYR A 121 1.46 8.59 -1.51
N ASP A 122 1.29 9.54 -0.60
CA ASP A 122 1.37 10.96 -0.92
C ASP A 122 2.83 11.42 -0.90
N PHE A 123 3.36 11.65 -2.08
CA PHE A 123 4.69 12.24 -2.30
C PHE A 123 4.60 13.65 -2.91
N GLY A 124 3.45 14.31 -2.76
CA GLY A 124 3.20 15.62 -3.34
C GLY A 124 2.77 15.58 -4.81
N GLU A 125 2.94 16.71 -5.50
CA GLU A 125 2.57 16.85 -6.90
C GLU A 125 3.59 16.14 -7.81
N GLY A 126 3.11 15.56 -8.91
CA GLY A 126 3.97 14.87 -9.86
C GLY A 126 3.20 13.99 -10.83
N HIS A 127 3.91 13.07 -11.46
CA HIS A 127 3.35 12.14 -12.43
C HIS A 127 2.22 11.28 -11.83
N ALA A 128 1.24 10.88 -12.65
CA ALA A 128 0.07 10.10 -12.22
C ALA A 128 0.42 8.75 -11.54
N LEU A 129 1.59 8.19 -11.81
CA LEU A 129 2.10 6.96 -11.19
C LEU A 129 2.84 7.19 -9.88
N LEU A 130 3.14 8.45 -9.51
CA LEU A 130 3.86 8.75 -8.27
C LEU A 130 3.09 8.21 -7.05
N GLY A 131 3.81 7.47 -6.20
CA GLY A 131 3.28 6.84 -5.00
C GLY A 131 2.38 5.62 -5.23
N ARG A 132 2.19 5.19 -6.49
CA ARG A 132 1.39 4.01 -6.84
C ARG A 132 2.26 2.78 -7.00
N ARG A 133 1.63 1.63 -6.87
CA ARG A 133 2.21 0.37 -7.27
C ARG A 133 2.58 0.43 -8.76
N MET A 134 3.82 0.04 -9.08
CA MET A 134 4.27 -0.09 -10.47
C MET A 134 3.43 -1.15 -11.20
N PRO A 135 2.84 -0.84 -12.36
CA PRO A 135 2.24 -1.85 -13.21
C PRO A 135 3.25 -2.94 -13.61
N ASP A 136 2.77 -4.17 -13.70
CA ASP A 136 3.62 -5.28 -14.12
C ASP A 136 3.66 -5.33 -15.66
N LEU A 137 4.65 -4.67 -16.23
CA LEU A 137 4.84 -4.53 -17.68
C LEU A 137 5.86 -5.55 -18.20
N ASP A 138 5.70 -5.94 -19.45
CA ASP A 138 6.74 -6.64 -20.20
C ASP A 138 7.73 -5.60 -20.71
N VAL A 139 9.01 -5.81 -20.42
CA VAL A 139 10.11 -4.92 -20.81
C VAL A 139 11.21 -5.76 -21.46
N VAL A 140 12.00 -5.12 -22.33
CA VAL A 140 13.20 -5.72 -22.91
C VAL A 140 14.42 -5.09 -22.26
N THR A 141 15.19 -5.90 -21.54
CA THR A 141 16.44 -5.49 -20.89
C THR A 141 17.64 -5.95 -21.74
N ALA A 142 18.85 -5.57 -21.33
CA ALA A 142 20.08 -6.08 -21.97
C ALA A 142 20.18 -7.62 -21.92
N ASP A 143 19.58 -8.25 -20.88
CA ASP A 143 19.56 -9.71 -20.71
C ASP A 143 18.35 -10.39 -21.39
N GLY A 144 17.55 -9.62 -22.14
CA GLY A 144 16.38 -10.13 -22.86
C GLY A 144 15.04 -9.71 -22.23
N PRO A 145 13.92 -10.35 -22.67
CA PRO A 145 12.59 -10.02 -22.18
C PRO A 145 12.42 -10.35 -20.69
N ARG A 146 11.84 -9.42 -19.92
CA ARG A 146 11.58 -9.55 -18.49
C ARG A 146 10.24 -8.92 -18.14
N ARG A 147 9.64 -9.39 -17.04
CA ARG A 147 8.55 -8.65 -16.40
C ARG A 147 9.09 -7.75 -15.31
N VAL A 148 8.52 -6.55 -15.15
CA VAL A 148 8.94 -5.61 -14.11
C VAL A 148 8.88 -6.26 -12.72
N SER A 149 7.84 -7.07 -12.44
CA SER A 149 7.73 -7.81 -11.17
C SER A 149 8.94 -8.71 -10.88
N THR A 150 9.58 -9.29 -11.90
CA THR A 150 10.77 -10.13 -11.71
C THR A 150 12.01 -9.33 -11.34
N LEU A 151 12.11 -8.07 -11.78
CA LEU A 151 13.21 -7.17 -11.40
C LEU A 151 13.14 -6.75 -9.92
N LEU A 152 11.97 -6.86 -9.31
CA LEU A 152 11.74 -6.46 -7.91
C LEU A 152 11.90 -7.61 -6.90
N GLN A 153 12.15 -8.85 -7.36
CA GLN A 153 12.18 -10.04 -6.49
C GLN A 153 13.34 -10.04 -5.49
N GLU A 154 14.44 -9.37 -5.80
CA GLU A 154 15.60 -9.26 -4.92
C GLU A 154 15.44 -8.17 -3.84
N ALA A 155 14.27 -7.52 -3.77
CA ALA A 155 13.99 -6.42 -2.85
C ALA A 155 14.99 -5.26 -2.94
N ARG A 156 15.55 -5.03 -4.13
CA ARG A 156 16.41 -3.89 -4.45
C ARG A 156 15.62 -2.80 -5.17
N PRO A 157 16.00 -1.53 -5.01
CA PRO A 157 15.47 -0.47 -5.86
C PRO A 157 15.75 -0.77 -7.33
N VAL A 158 14.82 -0.41 -8.20
CA VAL A 158 14.96 -0.57 -9.66
C VAL A 158 14.77 0.78 -10.31
N PHE A 159 15.75 1.21 -11.10
CA PHE A 159 15.60 2.34 -11.99
C PHE A 159 15.17 1.85 -13.38
N LEU A 160 13.97 2.23 -13.78
CA LEU A 160 13.38 1.82 -15.05
C LEU A 160 13.33 3.02 -15.99
N ASN A 161 14.23 3.08 -16.97
CA ASN A 161 14.21 4.06 -18.04
C ASN A 161 13.50 3.47 -19.27
N LEU A 162 12.30 3.97 -19.56
CA LEU A 162 11.51 3.57 -20.74
C LEU A 162 11.70 4.52 -21.93
N GLY A 163 12.60 5.48 -21.81
CA GLY A 163 12.95 6.44 -22.87
C GLY A 163 14.33 6.18 -23.48
N GLU A 164 14.89 7.22 -24.09
CA GLU A 164 16.22 7.15 -24.70
C GLU A 164 17.32 6.86 -23.65
N PRO A 165 18.19 5.86 -23.87
CA PRO A 165 19.17 5.40 -22.89
C PRO A 165 20.11 6.48 -22.35
N SER A 166 20.48 7.45 -23.19
CA SER A 166 21.46 8.52 -22.86
C SER A 166 20.88 9.71 -22.10
N ARG A 167 19.58 9.72 -21.81
CA ARG A 167 18.88 10.90 -21.30
C ARG A 167 19.03 11.13 -19.80
N PHE A 168 19.46 10.11 -19.05
CA PHE A 168 19.58 10.19 -17.58
C PHE A 168 20.96 9.72 -17.14
N ASP A 169 21.64 10.55 -16.38
CA ASP A 169 22.83 10.15 -15.64
C ASP A 169 22.40 9.57 -14.29
N ILE A 170 22.63 8.30 -14.10
CA ILE A 170 22.35 7.57 -12.85
C ILE A 170 23.63 7.35 -12.02
N GLY A 171 24.77 7.93 -12.39
CA GLY A 171 26.06 7.71 -11.74
C GLY A 171 25.99 7.82 -10.21
N ALA A 172 25.27 8.82 -9.70
CA ALA A 172 25.07 9.01 -8.25
C ALA A 172 24.18 7.92 -7.58
N TRP A 173 23.53 7.05 -8.35
CA TRP A 173 22.60 6.02 -7.89
C TRP A 173 23.06 4.60 -8.19
N THR A 174 24.16 4.43 -8.94
CA THR A 174 24.64 3.13 -9.44
C THR A 174 24.84 2.09 -8.33
N ASP A 175 25.25 2.53 -7.13
CA ASP A 175 25.44 1.64 -5.99
C ASP A 175 24.12 1.29 -5.26
N ARG A 176 22.98 1.89 -5.65
CA ARG A 176 21.70 1.77 -4.97
C ARG A 176 20.61 1.09 -5.81
N VAL A 177 20.77 1.00 -7.12
CA VAL A 177 19.79 0.46 -8.08
C VAL A 177 20.37 -0.71 -8.88
#